data_d6d6062a8c340c798334685781721e7f
#
_entry.id   d6d6062a8c340c798334685781721e7f
#
_cell.length_a   1.000
_cell.length_b   1.000
_cell.length_c   1.000
_cell.angle_alpha   90.00
_cell.angle_beta   90.00
_cell.angle_gamma   90.00
#
_symmetry.space_group_name_H-M   'P 1'
#
loop_
_entity.id
_entity.type
_entity.pdbx_description
1 polymer ?
#
loop_
_entity_poly.entity_id
_entity_poly.type
_entity_poly.pdbx_seq_one_letter_code
_entity_poly.pdbx_strand_id
1 'polypeptide(L)'
;MTDELVAVFADPDAAAQALKALRAQRFDGARVASPAPYPAIHLTGQPGPWRALAPIAIGGGLTGLCCAAALQVVTSQNLGLVVGGKPIVAWPAFGVIMFELTMLFSGASTFIALVVLAARARRAVSLRARQAVGSERVVVVVPMDGQDAGRRAALHQLLRDVAAEVL
;
A
#
# COMPACT_ATOMS: atom_id res chain seq x y z
N MET A 1 -16.67 12.21 14.97
CA MET A 1 -15.44 11.91 15.72
C MET A 1 -15.38 10.41 15.78
N THR A 2 -14.47 9.79 15.03
CA THR A 2 -14.25 8.34 15.09
C THR A 2 -13.72 8.00 16.48
N ASP A 3 -14.45 7.16 17.19
CA ASP A 3 -14.06 6.64 18.50
C ASP A 3 -12.94 5.61 18.27
N GLU A 4 -11.70 5.98 18.57
CA GLU A 4 -10.52 5.15 18.32
C GLU A 4 -9.77 4.95 19.64
N LEU A 5 -9.43 3.70 19.94
CA LEU A 5 -8.55 3.37 21.05
C LEU A 5 -7.10 3.35 20.54
N VAL A 6 -6.26 4.15 21.20
CA VAL A 6 -4.85 4.31 20.85
C VAL A 6 -4.00 3.73 21.95
N ALA A 7 -3.30 2.64 21.69
CA ALA A 7 -2.37 2.00 22.61
C ALA A 7 -0.92 2.24 22.17
N VAL A 8 -0.10 2.74 23.08
CA VAL A 8 1.29 3.10 22.84
C VAL A 8 2.21 2.06 23.46
N PHE A 9 3.13 1.53 22.68
CA PHE A 9 4.09 0.51 23.08
C PHE A 9 5.51 1.06 22.98
N ALA A 10 6.32 0.82 24.00
CA ALA A 10 7.75 1.14 23.97
C ALA A 10 8.55 0.07 23.21
N ASP A 11 8.06 -1.18 23.21
CA ASP A 11 8.70 -2.32 22.57
C ASP A 11 7.91 -2.80 21.36
N PRO A 12 8.55 -2.91 20.16
CA PRO A 12 7.93 -3.44 18.96
C PRO A 12 7.43 -4.90 19.08
N ASP A 13 8.11 -5.72 19.87
CA ASP A 13 7.73 -7.13 20.07
C ASP A 13 6.46 -7.24 20.92
N ALA A 14 6.30 -6.41 21.94
CA ALA A 14 5.07 -6.30 22.71
C ALA A 14 3.88 -5.84 21.84
N ALA A 15 4.11 -4.86 20.96
CA ALA A 15 3.11 -4.41 20.00
C ALA A 15 2.70 -5.53 19.02
N ALA A 16 3.66 -6.34 18.57
CA ALA A 16 3.39 -7.48 17.68
C ALA A 16 2.58 -8.58 18.39
N GLN A 17 2.86 -8.86 19.66
CA GLN A 17 2.09 -9.80 20.47
C GLN A 17 0.67 -9.31 20.71
N ALA A 18 0.50 -8.04 21.07
CA ALA A 18 -0.82 -7.41 21.22
C ALA A 18 -1.63 -7.50 19.92
N LEU A 19 -1.00 -7.25 18.78
CA LEU A 19 -1.64 -7.36 17.47
C LEU A 19 -2.07 -8.80 17.14
N LYS A 20 -1.27 -9.81 17.51
CA LYS A 20 -1.64 -11.23 17.37
C LYS A 20 -2.83 -11.58 18.26
N ALA A 21 -2.83 -11.12 19.51
CA ALA A 21 -3.93 -11.35 20.46
C ALA A 21 -5.25 -10.69 19.98
N LEU A 22 -5.18 -9.45 19.48
CA LEU A 22 -6.33 -8.75 18.89
C LEU A 22 -6.94 -9.53 17.72
N ARG A 23 -6.09 -10.08 16.83
CA ARG A 23 -6.56 -10.89 15.71
C ARG A 23 -7.15 -12.23 16.13
N ALA A 24 -6.58 -12.88 17.14
CA ALA A 24 -7.15 -14.11 17.69
C ALA A 24 -8.57 -13.88 18.20
N GLN A 25 -8.86 -12.67 18.66
CA GLN A 25 -10.21 -12.24 19.08
C GLN A 25 -11.05 -11.63 17.93
N ARG A 26 -10.61 -11.77 16.66
CA ARG A 26 -11.30 -11.25 15.46
C ARG A 26 -11.45 -9.72 15.41
N PHE A 27 -10.48 -8.99 15.96
CA PHE A 27 -10.37 -7.54 15.76
C PHE A 27 -9.53 -7.22 14.52
N ASP A 28 -10.09 -7.44 13.33
CA ASP A 28 -9.37 -7.29 12.05
C ASP A 28 -9.11 -5.83 11.66
N GLY A 29 -9.74 -4.87 12.34
CA GLY A 29 -9.57 -3.43 12.09
C GLY A 29 -8.37 -2.79 12.76
N ALA A 30 -7.61 -3.51 13.59
CA ALA A 30 -6.44 -2.97 14.28
C ALA A 30 -5.34 -2.56 13.29
N ARG A 31 -4.83 -1.35 13.43
CA ARG A 31 -3.77 -0.75 12.59
C ARG A 31 -2.56 -0.43 13.44
N VAL A 32 -1.37 -0.59 12.87
CA VAL A 32 -0.12 -0.23 13.53
C VAL A 32 0.50 0.95 12.81
N ALA A 33 0.92 1.93 13.59
CA ALA A 33 1.75 3.03 13.13
C ALA A 33 3.09 2.99 13.88
N SER A 34 4.19 2.96 13.16
CA SER A 34 5.54 2.95 13.72
C SER A 34 6.44 3.88 12.95
N PRO A 35 7.46 4.50 13.58
CA PRO A 35 8.42 5.38 12.91
C PRO A 35 9.35 4.61 11.98
N ALA A 36 9.59 3.33 12.24
CA ALA A 36 10.45 2.46 11.44
C ALA A 36 9.74 1.14 11.09
N PRO A 37 10.12 0.46 9.99
CA PRO A 37 9.60 -0.85 9.65
C PRO A 37 10.21 -1.91 10.56
N TYR A 38 9.46 -2.41 11.54
CA TYR A 38 9.89 -3.50 12.41
C TYR A 38 9.50 -4.86 11.84
N PRO A 39 10.44 -5.82 11.68
CA PRO A 39 10.17 -7.15 11.14
C PRO A 39 9.09 -7.91 11.91
N ALA A 40 9.08 -7.80 13.25
CA ALA A 40 8.08 -8.45 14.11
C ALA A 40 6.64 -8.05 13.76
N ILE A 41 6.41 -6.80 13.41
CA ILE A 41 5.09 -6.26 13.03
C ILE A 41 4.71 -6.75 11.62
N HIS A 42 5.65 -6.80 10.70
CA HIS A 42 5.42 -7.31 9.34
C HIS A 42 5.07 -8.81 9.32
N LEU A 43 5.67 -9.60 10.20
CA LEU A 43 5.40 -11.04 10.33
C LEU A 43 4.00 -11.35 10.88
N THR A 44 3.30 -10.38 11.45
CA THR A 44 1.92 -10.58 11.92
C THR A 44 0.88 -10.71 10.80
N GLY A 45 1.30 -10.74 9.52
CA GLY A 45 0.44 -11.17 8.40
C GLY A 45 -0.56 -10.12 7.90
N GLN A 46 -0.38 -8.83 8.17
CA GLN A 46 -1.13 -7.83 7.41
C GLN A 46 -0.63 -7.81 5.96
N PRO A 47 -1.50 -8.08 4.97
CA PRO A 47 -1.11 -7.87 3.58
C PRO A 47 -0.81 -6.39 3.40
N GLY A 48 0.47 -6.06 3.32
CA GLY A 48 0.88 -4.68 3.11
C GLY A 48 0.33 -4.12 1.80
N PRO A 49 0.17 -2.80 1.70
CA PRO A 49 -0.35 -2.15 0.50
C PRO A 49 0.49 -2.44 -0.76
N TRP A 50 1.75 -2.89 -0.59
CA TRP A 50 2.63 -3.28 -1.71
C TRP A 50 2.11 -4.46 -2.54
N ARG A 51 1.22 -5.32 -2.01
CA ARG A 51 0.60 -6.40 -2.80
C ARG A 51 -0.22 -5.87 -3.97
N ALA A 52 -0.75 -4.67 -3.86
CA ALA A 52 -1.47 -4.02 -4.93
C ALA A 52 -0.55 -3.42 -5.99
N LEU A 53 0.73 -3.17 -5.69
CA LEU A 53 1.66 -2.51 -6.61
C LEU A 53 2.03 -3.39 -7.80
N ALA A 54 2.24 -4.69 -7.59
CA ALA A 54 2.61 -5.61 -8.67
C ALA A 54 1.54 -5.70 -9.78
N PRO A 55 0.25 -5.95 -9.49
CA PRO A 55 -0.77 -5.97 -10.55
C PRO A 55 -0.96 -4.60 -11.21
N ILE A 56 -0.77 -3.49 -10.49
CA ILE A 56 -0.84 -2.14 -11.07
C ILE A 56 0.32 -1.89 -12.03
N ALA A 57 1.54 -2.30 -11.67
CA ALA A 57 2.70 -2.20 -12.53
C ALA A 57 2.54 -3.02 -13.82
N ILE A 58 2.05 -4.25 -13.70
CA ILE A 58 1.78 -5.13 -14.85
C ILE A 58 0.68 -4.53 -15.74
N GLY A 59 -0.43 -4.07 -15.15
CA GLY A 59 -1.50 -3.44 -15.89
C GLY A 59 -1.06 -2.18 -16.62
N GLY A 60 -0.27 -1.33 -15.96
CA GLY A 60 0.36 -0.15 -16.57
C GLY A 60 1.27 -0.52 -17.74
N GLY A 61 2.14 -1.52 -17.53
CA GLY A 61 3.03 -2.01 -18.58
C GLY A 61 2.30 -2.55 -19.81
N LEU A 62 1.27 -3.36 -19.61
CA LEU A 62 0.44 -3.86 -20.70
C LEU A 62 -0.26 -2.73 -21.46
N THR A 63 -0.77 -1.74 -20.74
CA THR A 63 -1.38 -0.56 -21.36
C THR A 63 -0.36 0.19 -22.21
N GLY A 64 0.85 0.41 -21.68
CA GLY A 64 1.95 1.05 -22.41
C GLY A 64 2.34 0.28 -23.66
N LEU A 65 2.43 -1.05 -23.58
CA LEU A 65 2.71 -1.93 -24.71
C LEU A 65 1.65 -1.81 -25.81
N CYS A 66 0.38 -1.87 -25.46
CA CYS A 66 -0.74 -1.74 -26.40
C CYS A 66 -0.76 -0.34 -27.05
N CYS A 67 -0.55 0.71 -26.27
CA CYS A 67 -0.46 2.08 -26.78
C CYS A 67 0.73 2.24 -27.75
N ALA A 68 1.89 1.69 -27.42
CA ALA A 68 3.07 1.74 -28.28
C ALA A 68 2.83 1.03 -29.62
N ALA A 69 2.28 -0.18 -29.56
CA ALA A 69 1.96 -0.95 -30.76
C ALA A 69 0.95 -0.21 -31.66
N ALA A 70 -0.14 0.28 -31.06
CA ALA A 70 -1.17 1.03 -31.79
C ALA A 70 -0.61 2.31 -32.41
N LEU A 71 0.16 3.10 -31.65
CA LEU A 71 0.78 4.33 -32.12
C LEU A 71 1.69 4.08 -33.33
N GLN A 72 2.55 3.08 -33.24
CA GLN A 72 3.51 2.77 -34.30
C GLN A 72 2.83 2.23 -35.56
N VAL A 73 1.86 1.33 -35.41
CA VAL A 73 1.12 0.79 -36.57
C VAL A 73 0.33 1.91 -37.25
N VAL A 74 -0.42 2.70 -36.51
CA VAL A 74 -1.23 3.80 -37.09
C VAL A 74 -0.33 4.84 -37.78
N THR A 75 0.76 5.22 -37.13
CA THR A 75 1.69 6.21 -37.70
C THR A 75 2.35 5.67 -38.97
N SER A 76 2.83 4.42 -38.98
CA SER A 76 3.46 3.79 -40.14
C SER A 76 2.50 3.66 -41.33
N GLN A 77 1.24 3.30 -41.07
CA GLN A 77 0.24 3.20 -42.13
C GLN A 77 -0.16 4.56 -42.72
N ASN A 78 -0.31 5.58 -41.86
CA ASN A 78 -0.69 6.93 -42.29
C ASN A 78 0.40 7.63 -43.08
N LEU A 79 1.67 7.39 -42.75
CA LEU A 79 2.80 7.97 -43.48
C LEU A 79 3.11 7.24 -44.80
N GLY A 80 2.77 5.95 -44.90
CA GLY A 80 2.95 5.16 -46.14
C GLY A 80 4.38 5.09 -46.68
N LEU A 81 5.38 5.42 -45.86
CA LEU A 81 6.78 5.52 -46.29
C LEU A 81 7.40 4.11 -46.37
N VAL A 82 7.72 3.70 -47.59
CA VAL A 82 8.53 2.48 -47.84
C VAL A 82 10.00 2.89 -47.92
N VAL A 83 10.79 2.57 -46.94
CA VAL A 83 12.20 2.89 -46.87
C VAL A 83 13.04 1.60 -46.98
N GLY A 84 13.91 1.55 -47.98
CA GLY A 84 14.89 0.47 -48.13
C GLY A 84 14.31 -0.95 -48.29
N GLY A 85 13.15 -1.08 -48.93
CA GLY A 85 12.51 -2.38 -49.21
C GLY A 85 11.95 -3.10 -47.95
N LYS A 86 11.87 -2.41 -46.83
CA LYS A 86 11.27 -2.97 -45.60
C LYS A 86 9.74 -2.84 -45.63
N PRO A 87 9.03 -3.79 -45.00
CA PRO A 87 7.59 -3.66 -44.87
C PRO A 87 7.20 -2.40 -44.06
N ILE A 88 6.06 -1.80 -44.39
CA ILE A 88 5.53 -0.59 -43.72
C ILE A 88 5.45 -0.80 -42.18
N VAL A 89 5.04 -2.00 -41.75
CA VAL A 89 5.02 -2.39 -40.33
C VAL A 89 6.23 -3.27 -40.06
N ALA A 90 7.30 -2.68 -39.53
CA ALA A 90 8.56 -3.35 -39.21
C ALA A 90 8.70 -3.64 -37.72
N TRP A 91 8.11 -4.74 -37.25
CA TRP A 91 8.08 -5.14 -35.84
C TRP A 91 9.43 -5.10 -35.10
N PRO A 92 10.56 -5.54 -35.70
CA PRO A 92 11.84 -5.45 -35.00
C PRO A 92 12.29 -4.02 -34.70
N ALA A 93 11.98 -3.06 -35.58
CA ALA A 93 12.28 -1.66 -35.33
C ALA A 93 11.37 -1.02 -34.26
N PHE A 94 10.17 -1.55 -34.08
CA PHE A 94 9.20 -1.08 -33.09
C PHE A 94 9.56 -1.51 -31.67
N GLY A 95 10.38 -2.55 -31.51
CA GLY A 95 10.70 -3.15 -30.20
C GLY A 95 11.25 -2.16 -29.18
N VAL A 96 12.07 -1.21 -29.62
CA VAL A 96 12.68 -0.20 -28.74
C VAL A 96 11.59 0.71 -28.15
N ILE A 97 10.72 1.26 -28.98
CA ILE A 97 9.64 2.17 -28.52
C ILE A 97 8.61 1.40 -27.69
N MET A 98 8.29 0.16 -28.07
CA MET A 98 7.41 -0.70 -27.30
C MET A 98 7.96 -0.95 -25.90
N PHE A 99 9.25 -1.26 -25.77
CA PHE A 99 9.91 -1.42 -24.48
C PHE A 99 9.88 -0.14 -23.65
N GLU A 100 10.21 1.00 -24.27
CA GLU A 100 10.27 2.30 -23.60
C GLU A 100 8.91 2.72 -23.04
N LEU A 101 7.85 2.65 -23.87
CA LEU A 101 6.49 2.98 -23.38
C LEU A 101 5.99 1.99 -22.33
N THR A 102 6.32 0.70 -22.46
CA THR A 102 5.99 -0.30 -21.44
C THR A 102 6.59 0.07 -20.10
N MET A 103 7.89 0.43 -20.07
CA MET A 103 8.58 0.83 -18.84
C MET A 103 8.04 2.16 -18.29
N LEU A 104 7.79 3.14 -19.16
CA LEU A 104 7.26 4.44 -18.77
C LEU A 104 5.88 4.30 -18.10
N PHE A 105 4.95 3.59 -18.72
CA PHE A 105 3.60 3.40 -18.18
C PHE A 105 3.58 2.54 -16.92
N SER A 106 4.41 1.50 -16.87
CA SER A 106 4.57 0.68 -15.67
C SER A 106 5.11 1.50 -14.49
N GLY A 107 6.15 2.28 -14.72
CA GLY A 107 6.73 3.16 -13.70
C GLY A 107 5.77 4.25 -13.24
N ALA A 108 5.13 4.95 -14.19
CA ALA A 108 4.17 6.00 -13.89
C ALA A 108 2.96 5.49 -13.10
N SER A 109 2.36 4.38 -13.50
CA SER A 109 1.23 3.77 -12.80
C SER A 109 1.60 3.33 -11.38
N THR A 110 2.79 2.75 -11.21
CA THR A 110 3.32 2.34 -9.91
C THR A 110 3.56 3.55 -9.01
N PHE A 111 4.15 4.61 -9.55
CA PHE A 111 4.39 5.84 -8.81
C PHE A 111 3.08 6.48 -8.34
N ILE A 112 2.09 6.62 -9.23
CA ILE A 112 0.77 7.14 -8.89
C ILE A 112 0.11 6.28 -7.80
N ALA A 113 0.16 4.96 -7.96
CA ALA A 113 -0.38 4.03 -6.96
C ALA A 113 0.29 4.21 -5.59
N LEU A 114 1.62 4.36 -5.57
CA LEU A 114 2.38 4.58 -4.33
C LEU A 114 1.95 5.88 -3.63
N VAL A 115 1.82 6.98 -4.39
CA VAL A 115 1.37 8.27 -3.85
C VAL A 115 -0.05 8.17 -3.29
N VAL A 116 -0.96 7.52 -4.02
CA VAL A 116 -2.36 7.32 -3.57
C VAL A 116 -2.42 6.45 -2.31
N LEU A 117 -1.67 5.34 -2.28
CA LEU A 117 -1.63 4.46 -1.12
C LEU A 117 -1.01 5.16 0.10
N ALA A 118 0.06 5.93 -0.09
CA ALA A 118 0.67 6.72 0.98
C ALA A 118 -0.29 7.80 1.52
N ALA A 119 -1.02 8.48 0.63
CA ALA A 119 -2.01 9.48 1.02
C ALA A 119 -3.19 8.84 1.79
N ARG A 120 -3.66 7.66 1.35
CA ARG A 120 -4.70 6.90 2.07
C ARG A 120 -4.21 6.41 3.43
N ALA A 121 -3.00 5.88 3.52
CA ALA A 121 -2.40 5.45 4.78
C ALA A 121 -2.29 6.62 5.77
N ARG A 122 -1.88 7.80 5.30
CA ARG A 122 -1.82 9.02 6.13
C ARG A 122 -3.18 9.43 6.67
N ARG A 123 -4.25 9.36 5.87
CA ARG A 123 -5.61 9.71 6.30
C ARG A 123 -6.20 8.69 7.27
N ALA A 124 -5.74 7.47 7.23
CA ALA A 124 -6.24 6.37 8.06
C ALA A 124 -5.70 6.38 9.50
N VAL A 125 -4.72 7.24 9.81
CA VAL A 125 -4.13 7.38 11.15
C VAL A 125 -4.56 8.73 11.72
N SER A 126 -5.19 8.72 12.89
CA SER A 126 -5.65 9.94 13.57
C SER A 126 -4.48 10.87 13.95
N LEU A 127 -4.77 12.15 14.13
CA LEU A 127 -3.75 13.13 14.56
C LEU A 127 -3.14 12.75 15.91
N ARG A 128 -3.93 12.20 16.84
CA ARG A 128 -3.46 11.73 18.16
C ARG A 128 -2.45 10.59 18.01
N ALA A 129 -2.77 9.60 17.18
CA ALA A 129 -1.86 8.49 16.92
C ALA A 129 -0.55 8.96 16.24
N ARG A 130 -0.62 9.97 15.34
CA ARG A 130 0.58 10.54 14.71
C ARG A 130 1.47 11.28 15.70
N GLN A 131 0.90 12.00 16.64
CA GLN A 131 1.67 12.69 17.69
C GLN A 131 2.35 11.69 18.63
N ALA A 132 1.66 10.59 18.96
CA ALA A 132 2.22 9.52 19.77
C ALA A 132 3.40 8.78 19.08
N VAL A 133 3.36 8.60 17.77
CA VAL A 133 4.44 8.01 16.97
C VAL A 133 5.71 8.88 16.95
N GLY A 134 5.58 10.21 17.08
CA GLY A 134 6.72 11.14 17.07
C GLY A 134 7.73 10.94 18.22
N SER A 135 7.46 10.06 19.19
CA SER A 135 8.31 9.73 20.33
C SER A 135 9.06 8.39 20.22
N GLU A 136 9.34 7.90 19.01
CA GLU A 136 9.97 6.58 18.74
C GLU A 136 9.16 5.36 19.23
N ARG A 137 7.87 5.54 19.51
CA ARG A 137 7.01 4.50 20.06
C ARG A 137 6.17 3.87 18.95
N VAL A 138 5.84 2.60 19.13
CA VAL A 138 4.91 1.88 18.27
C VAL A 138 3.49 2.10 18.77
N VAL A 139 2.60 2.49 17.90
CA VAL A 139 1.20 2.80 18.23
C VAL A 139 0.27 1.82 17.55
N VAL A 140 -0.57 1.17 18.33
CA VAL A 140 -1.65 0.32 17.84
C VAL A 140 -2.96 1.09 17.94
N VAL A 141 -3.63 1.28 16.82
CA VAL A 141 -4.92 1.98 16.72
C VAL A 141 -6.00 0.97 16.41
N VAL A 142 -7.02 0.91 17.27
CA VAL A 142 -8.17 0.03 17.08
C VAL A 142 -9.42 0.89 16.94
N PRO A 143 -10.13 0.83 15.78
CA PRO A 143 -11.40 1.53 15.60
C PRO A 143 -12.45 0.92 16.51
N MET A 144 -13.18 1.77 17.23
CA MET A 144 -14.24 1.38 18.16
C MET A 144 -15.64 1.44 17.54
N ASP A 145 -15.75 1.93 16.30
CA ASP A 145 -17.02 2.08 15.60
C ASP A 145 -17.69 0.69 15.42
N GLY A 146 -18.93 0.57 15.91
CA GLY A 146 -19.71 -0.67 15.80
C GLY A 146 -19.36 -1.79 16.80
N GLN A 147 -18.54 -1.51 17.82
CA GLN A 147 -18.22 -2.49 18.86
C GLN A 147 -19.20 -2.38 20.04
N ASP A 148 -19.67 -3.55 20.53
CA ASP A 148 -20.50 -3.64 21.72
C ASP A 148 -19.75 -3.22 22.99
N ALA A 149 -20.46 -2.70 24.00
CA ALA A 149 -19.85 -2.23 25.25
C ALA A 149 -19.02 -3.30 25.97
N GLY A 150 -19.43 -4.56 25.93
CA GLY A 150 -18.68 -5.68 26.51
C GLY A 150 -17.36 -5.95 25.76
N ARG A 151 -17.37 -5.85 24.43
CA ARG A 151 -16.15 -5.98 23.61
C ARG A 151 -15.18 -4.83 23.82
N ARG A 152 -15.69 -3.61 24.00
CA ARG A 152 -14.87 -2.43 24.32
C ARG A 152 -14.15 -2.61 25.66
N ALA A 153 -14.84 -3.07 26.70
CA ALA A 153 -14.26 -3.32 28.01
C ALA A 153 -13.16 -4.39 27.97
N ALA A 154 -13.41 -5.51 27.27
CA ALA A 154 -12.41 -6.57 27.08
C ALA A 154 -11.16 -6.07 26.33
N LEU A 155 -11.35 -5.23 25.31
CA LEU A 155 -10.26 -4.62 24.54
C LEU A 155 -9.41 -3.67 25.39
N HIS A 156 -10.07 -2.82 26.19
CA HIS A 156 -9.39 -1.94 27.13
C HIS A 156 -8.55 -2.70 28.14
N GLN A 157 -9.07 -3.79 28.66
CA GLN A 157 -8.37 -4.62 29.63
C GLN A 157 -7.16 -5.30 28.99
N LEU A 158 -7.32 -5.91 27.81
CA LEU A 158 -6.25 -6.59 27.07
C LEU A 158 -5.12 -5.63 26.71
N LEU A 159 -5.44 -4.41 26.29
CA LEU A 159 -4.43 -3.42 25.93
C LEU A 159 -3.75 -2.78 27.14
N ARG A 160 -4.46 -2.60 28.28
CA ARG A 160 -3.86 -2.11 29.52
C ARG A 160 -2.84 -3.07 30.11
N ASP A 161 -3.05 -4.37 29.94
CA ASP A 161 -2.12 -5.39 30.47
C ASP A 161 -0.79 -5.46 29.69
N VAL A 162 -0.77 -4.97 28.46
CA VAL A 162 0.38 -5.13 27.55
C VAL A 162 0.95 -3.79 27.06
N ALA A 163 0.17 -2.71 27.04
CA ALA A 163 0.58 -1.40 26.57
C ALA A 163 1.24 -0.57 27.68
N ALA A 164 2.22 0.26 27.29
CA ALA A 164 2.83 1.23 28.19
C ALA A 164 1.85 2.37 28.55
N GLU A 165 1.00 2.76 27.61
CA GLU A 165 0.02 3.83 27.77
C GLU A 165 -1.18 3.59 26.84
N VAL A 166 -2.39 3.77 27.34
CA VAL A 166 -3.65 3.70 26.56
C VAL A 166 -4.33 5.07 26.63
N LEU A 167 -4.52 5.69 25.46
CA LEU A 167 -5.05 7.05 25.27
C LEU A 167 -6.49 6.99 24.73
#